data_15dea8be1b89d895a3e2a7803ba5a676
#
_entry.id   15dea8be1b89d895a3e2a7803ba5a676
#
_cell.length_a   1.000
_cell.length_b   1.000
_cell.length_c   1.000
_cell.angle_alpha   90.00
_cell.angle_beta   90.00
_cell.angle_gamma   90.00
#
_symmetry.space_group_name_H-M   'P 1'
#
loop_
_entity.id
_entity.type
_entity.pdbx_description
1 polymer ?
#
loop_
_entity_poly.entity_id
_entity_poly.type
_entity_poly.pdbx_seq_one_letter_code
_entity_poly.pdbx_strand_id
1 'polypeptide(L)'
;MSQQAKKELILNLQAKYRLPGPRQAKSRILDTVCEATGFDRKYAIKRLKGLRPYKDRPVRGPKRGPEEEKLLVQAWNAAGNPCGKYLKAVIGDMLAGLAELQHVEPAVAARVQAMSASTMDRILRGLPRENRFWNRKNRRSGRNAIQDKIPCVSGERVPAREVPPGDIQVDSVSFCGGRAEGNHFWGATATDRPTQWFEAHPSFNLCAANYKPAFQANLEAFPFAIRSLHSDNGPELVNATIHEYVTGRWPQAVLGRSWPGRKNHNAHIEQKNGSVLRVYLGDVRLDDPALQRQFELTLQALCLYNNFFRPCVMLLEKTKRADGKGFICRYDSPKTPCERVLESGVLTPKQEEALRRKRASLNPVWLMELFVKRRAKLFRMQAESEKRRKRAAVPAADSALGAAPSGTTASGYGGPQPPPLGVPHLTQTNPHENSFGVLLT
;
A
#
# COMPACT_ATOMS: atom_id res chain seq x y z
N MET A 1 -9.44 -38.40 12.21
CA MET A 1 -8.28 -39.19 12.69
C MET A 1 -6.98 -38.51 12.29
N SER A 2 -5.97 -38.40 13.20
CA SER A 2 -4.65 -37.82 12.86
C SER A 2 -3.87 -38.73 11.91
N GLN A 3 -2.85 -38.21 11.19
CA GLN A 3 -2.02 -38.99 10.28
C GLN A 3 -1.26 -40.12 11.05
N GLN A 4 -0.83 -39.84 12.27
CA GLN A 4 -0.17 -40.82 13.14
C GLN A 4 -1.12 -41.95 13.53
N ALA A 5 -2.35 -41.61 13.93
CA ALA A 5 -3.35 -42.63 14.28
C ALA A 5 -3.76 -43.50 13.06
N LYS A 6 -3.81 -42.92 11.87
CA LYS A 6 -4.03 -43.68 10.60
C LYS A 6 -2.88 -44.67 10.34
N LYS A 7 -1.63 -44.23 10.60
CA LYS A 7 -0.43 -45.06 10.46
C LYS A 7 -0.50 -46.28 11.42
N GLU A 8 -0.77 -46.00 12.67
CA GLU A 8 -0.85 -47.02 13.71
C GLU A 8 -1.96 -48.05 13.44
N LEU A 9 -3.16 -47.59 13.04
CA LEU A 9 -4.25 -48.48 12.68
C LEU A 9 -3.87 -49.45 11.55
N ILE A 10 -3.21 -48.93 10.51
CA ILE A 10 -2.78 -49.77 9.39
C ILE A 10 -1.71 -50.76 9.81
N LEU A 11 -0.72 -50.33 10.56
CA LEU A 11 0.34 -51.22 11.03
C LEU A 11 -0.21 -52.38 11.90
N ASN A 12 -1.16 -52.08 12.80
CA ASN A 12 -1.81 -53.07 13.65
C ASN A 12 -2.65 -54.08 12.86
N LEU A 13 -3.29 -53.65 11.80
CA LEU A 13 -4.13 -54.53 10.96
C LEU A 13 -3.36 -55.22 9.84
N GLN A 14 -2.14 -54.80 9.53
CA GLN A 14 -1.33 -55.30 8.43
C GLN A 14 -0.98 -56.78 8.59
N ALA A 15 -0.59 -57.21 9.77
CA ALA A 15 -0.29 -58.60 10.09
C ALA A 15 -1.52 -59.48 9.87
N LYS A 16 -2.69 -59.08 10.42
CA LYS A 16 -3.95 -59.81 10.28
C LYS A 16 -4.43 -59.91 8.83
N TYR A 17 -4.27 -58.84 8.05
CA TYR A 17 -4.68 -58.79 6.64
C TYR A 17 -3.82 -59.72 5.75
N ARG A 18 -2.55 -59.92 6.10
CA ARG A 18 -1.58 -60.76 5.33
C ARG A 18 -1.74 -62.23 5.60
N LEU A 19 -2.31 -62.63 6.73
CA LEU A 19 -2.52 -64.05 7.06
C LEU A 19 -3.44 -64.72 6.02
N PRO A 20 -3.22 -66.00 5.72
CA PRO A 20 -4.18 -66.81 4.93
C PRO A 20 -5.55 -66.82 5.65
N GLY A 21 -6.61 -66.58 4.90
CA GLY A 21 -7.95 -66.57 5.48
C GLY A 21 -9.04 -66.24 4.45
N PRO A 22 -10.31 -66.42 4.82
CA PRO A 22 -11.43 -66.26 3.94
C PRO A 22 -11.55 -64.84 3.43
N ARG A 23 -11.98 -64.68 2.16
CA ARG A 23 -12.12 -63.38 1.49
C ARG A 23 -12.99 -62.39 2.25
N GLN A 24 -14.03 -62.90 2.94
CA GLN A 24 -14.92 -62.07 3.76
C GLN A 24 -14.19 -61.43 4.96
N ALA A 25 -13.28 -62.13 5.64
CA ALA A 25 -12.52 -61.59 6.75
C ALA A 25 -11.59 -60.44 6.28
N LYS A 26 -10.93 -60.60 5.12
CA LYS A 26 -10.10 -59.57 4.53
C LYS A 26 -10.93 -58.32 4.07
N SER A 27 -12.18 -58.58 3.60
CA SER A 27 -13.09 -57.50 3.24
C SER A 27 -13.47 -56.66 4.48
N ARG A 28 -13.80 -57.30 5.62
CA ARG A 28 -14.15 -56.62 6.85
C ARG A 28 -13.00 -55.70 7.34
N ILE A 29 -11.75 -56.22 7.30
CA ILE A 29 -10.56 -55.42 7.67
C ILE A 29 -10.43 -54.18 6.75
N LEU A 30 -10.69 -54.34 5.44
CA LEU A 30 -10.66 -53.24 4.47
C LEU A 30 -11.75 -52.20 4.75
N ASP A 31 -12.95 -52.66 5.06
CA ASP A 31 -14.08 -51.78 5.35
C ASP A 31 -13.80 -50.94 6.60
N THR A 32 -13.32 -51.57 7.67
CA THR A 32 -12.88 -50.89 8.90
C THR A 32 -11.80 -49.85 8.64
N VAL A 33 -10.79 -50.17 7.80
CA VAL A 33 -9.73 -49.20 7.45
C VAL A 33 -10.28 -48.07 6.62
N CYS A 34 -11.13 -48.32 5.63
CA CYS A 34 -11.70 -47.29 4.78
C CYS A 34 -12.59 -46.31 5.58
N GLU A 35 -13.47 -46.84 6.42
CA GLU A 35 -14.34 -46.05 7.29
C GLU A 35 -13.54 -45.17 8.28
N ALA A 36 -12.57 -45.76 8.98
CA ALA A 36 -11.80 -45.06 9.99
C ALA A 36 -10.84 -44.01 9.40
N THR A 37 -10.28 -44.26 8.20
CA THR A 37 -9.24 -43.43 7.61
C THR A 37 -9.72 -42.51 6.51
N GLY A 38 -10.86 -42.82 5.88
CA GLY A 38 -11.33 -42.18 4.67
C GLY A 38 -10.51 -42.49 3.41
N PHE A 39 -9.73 -43.59 3.43
CA PHE A 39 -8.93 -44.01 2.29
C PHE A 39 -9.75 -44.72 1.23
N ASP A 40 -9.41 -44.48 -0.04
CA ASP A 40 -9.91 -45.31 -1.15
C ASP A 40 -9.51 -46.75 -0.96
N ARG A 41 -10.42 -47.70 -1.30
CA ARG A 41 -10.25 -49.12 -1.11
C ARG A 41 -8.97 -49.70 -1.74
N LYS A 42 -8.64 -49.23 -2.97
CA LYS A 42 -7.41 -49.67 -3.68
C LYS A 42 -6.14 -49.19 -2.94
N TYR A 43 -6.22 -47.96 -2.39
CA TYR A 43 -5.12 -47.41 -1.60
C TYR A 43 -4.93 -48.15 -0.27
N ALA A 44 -6.03 -48.45 0.43
CA ALA A 44 -6.01 -49.23 1.66
C ALA A 44 -5.40 -50.63 1.43
N ILE A 45 -5.77 -51.33 0.34
CA ILE A 45 -5.18 -52.63 -0.04
C ILE A 45 -3.65 -52.51 -0.21
N LYS A 46 -3.17 -51.47 -0.97
CA LYS A 46 -1.71 -51.29 -1.16
C LYS A 46 -0.98 -51.03 0.16
N ARG A 47 -1.61 -50.32 1.10
CA ARG A 47 -1.05 -50.06 2.42
C ARG A 47 -1.00 -51.36 3.24
N LEU A 48 -2.09 -52.11 3.34
CA LEU A 48 -2.17 -53.35 4.10
C LEU A 48 -1.27 -54.47 3.53
N LYS A 49 -1.10 -54.52 2.22
CA LYS A 49 -0.12 -55.44 1.58
C LYS A 49 1.34 -55.02 1.76
N GLY A 50 1.62 -53.78 2.24
CA GLY A 50 2.96 -53.24 2.37
C GLY A 50 3.61 -52.77 1.07
N LEU A 51 2.84 -52.74 -0.03
CA LEU A 51 3.32 -52.24 -1.34
C LEU A 51 3.61 -50.72 -1.36
N ARG A 52 3.11 -50.04 -0.36
CA ARG A 52 3.44 -48.63 -0.07
C ARG A 52 3.75 -48.47 1.42
N PRO A 53 4.95 -48.75 1.90
CA PRO A 53 5.34 -48.54 3.28
C PRO A 53 5.22 -47.06 3.68
N TYR A 54 4.90 -46.81 4.95
CA TYR A 54 5.05 -45.47 5.48
C TYR A 54 6.56 -45.15 5.52
N LYS A 55 6.98 -44.18 4.66
CA LYS A 55 8.31 -43.64 4.81
C LYS A 55 8.28 -42.65 5.97
N ASP A 56 9.05 -42.93 7.01
CA ASP A 56 9.31 -41.97 8.05
C ASP A 56 10.07 -40.80 7.37
N ARG A 57 9.35 -39.70 7.14
CA ARG A 57 10.00 -38.48 6.69
C ARG A 57 10.76 -37.95 7.90
N PRO A 58 12.08 -37.78 7.82
CA PRO A 58 12.83 -37.16 8.88
C PRO A 58 12.13 -35.83 9.19
N VAL A 59 11.88 -35.55 10.45
CA VAL A 59 11.42 -34.25 10.90
C VAL A 59 12.52 -33.27 10.49
N ARG A 60 12.31 -32.57 9.37
CA ARG A 60 13.25 -31.56 8.97
C ARG A 60 13.10 -30.46 10.01
N GLY A 61 14.17 -30.22 10.77
CA GLY A 61 14.29 -29.07 11.64
C GLY A 61 13.94 -27.76 10.89
N PRO A 62 13.66 -26.69 11.60
CA PRO A 62 13.40 -25.41 10.98
C PRO A 62 14.56 -25.08 10.04
N LYS A 63 14.28 -24.91 8.76
CA LYS A 63 15.30 -24.57 7.74
C LYS A 63 15.88 -23.16 7.92
N ARG A 64 15.47 -22.44 8.97
CA ARG A 64 15.75 -21.03 9.21
C ARG A 64 15.86 -20.80 10.71
N GLY A 65 16.81 -19.94 11.07
CA GLY A 65 16.98 -19.47 12.43
C GLY A 65 16.07 -18.28 12.77
N PRO A 66 15.98 -17.92 14.04
CA PRO A 66 15.22 -16.75 14.49
C PRO A 66 15.75 -15.43 13.95
N GLU A 67 17.03 -15.37 13.58
CA GLU A 67 17.67 -14.18 13.01
C GLU A 67 17.15 -13.84 11.61
N GLU A 68 16.99 -14.85 10.74
CA GLU A 68 16.40 -14.65 9.43
C GLU A 68 14.95 -14.19 9.51
N GLU A 69 14.17 -14.71 10.45
CA GLU A 69 12.78 -14.30 10.66
C GLU A 69 12.72 -12.87 11.19
N LYS A 70 13.56 -12.52 12.15
CA LYS A 70 13.65 -11.14 12.68
C LYS A 70 14.03 -10.15 11.60
N LEU A 71 15.06 -10.44 10.81
CA LEU A 71 15.52 -9.57 9.71
C LEU A 71 14.45 -9.44 8.62
N LEU A 72 13.74 -10.52 8.28
CA LEU A 72 12.62 -10.48 7.32
C LEU A 72 11.49 -9.58 7.83
N VAL A 73 11.14 -9.63 9.12
CA VAL A 73 10.09 -8.77 9.70
C VAL A 73 10.53 -7.31 9.68
N GLN A 74 11.77 -6.99 9.99
CA GLN A 74 12.31 -5.63 9.90
C GLN A 74 12.22 -5.10 8.45
N ALA A 75 12.67 -5.88 7.48
CA ALA A 75 12.58 -5.53 6.06
C ALA A 75 11.13 -5.37 5.60
N TRP A 76 10.21 -6.21 6.08
CA TRP A 76 8.79 -6.12 5.77
C TRP A 76 8.13 -4.87 6.33
N ASN A 77 8.47 -4.47 7.56
CA ASN A 77 7.98 -3.24 8.19
C ASN A 77 8.52 -2.01 7.47
N ALA A 78 9.80 -1.98 7.13
CA ALA A 78 10.42 -0.94 6.32
C ALA A 78 9.78 -0.84 4.92
N ALA A 79 9.36 -1.97 4.34
CA ALA A 79 8.66 -2.03 3.08
C ALA A 79 7.16 -1.64 3.17
N GLY A 80 6.65 -1.23 4.33
CA GLY A 80 5.24 -0.83 4.52
C GLY A 80 4.27 -2.01 4.46
N ASN A 81 4.69 -3.19 4.90
CA ASN A 81 3.91 -4.43 5.04
C ASN A 81 3.26 -4.95 3.74
N PRO A 82 3.99 -5.05 2.62
CA PRO A 82 3.46 -5.59 1.37
C PRO A 82 3.27 -7.12 1.47
N CYS A 83 2.59 -7.71 0.48
CA CYS A 83 2.63 -9.17 0.31
C CYS A 83 3.99 -9.64 -0.21
N GLY A 84 4.30 -10.94 -0.04
CA GLY A 84 5.59 -11.51 -0.39
C GLY A 84 6.00 -11.30 -1.85
N LYS A 85 5.05 -11.21 -2.79
CA LYS A 85 5.35 -10.90 -4.20
C LYS A 85 6.00 -9.52 -4.38
N TYR A 86 5.46 -8.50 -3.71
CA TYR A 86 6.03 -7.16 -3.75
C TYR A 86 7.28 -7.04 -2.88
N LEU A 87 7.28 -7.67 -1.69
CA LEU A 87 8.46 -7.68 -0.83
C LEU A 87 9.68 -8.29 -1.53
N LYS A 88 9.49 -9.41 -2.25
CA LYS A 88 10.56 -10.08 -3.00
C LYS A 88 11.21 -9.18 -4.05
N ALA A 89 10.45 -8.27 -4.66
CA ALA A 89 10.98 -7.36 -5.67
C ALA A 89 11.92 -6.29 -5.09
N VAL A 90 11.73 -5.91 -3.82
CA VAL A 90 12.50 -4.83 -3.17
C VAL A 90 13.30 -5.30 -1.96
N ILE A 91 13.33 -6.60 -1.68
CA ILE A 91 14.01 -7.13 -0.48
C ILE A 91 15.49 -6.77 -0.45
N GLY A 92 16.16 -6.73 -1.61
CA GLY A 92 17.56 -6.33 -1.71
C GLY A 92 17.79 -4.89 -1.25
N ASP A 93 16.97 -3.94 -1.73
CA ASP A 93 17.04 -2.54 -1.31
C ASP A 93 16.76 -2.38 0.21
N MET A 94 15.78 -3.13 0.73
CA MET A 94 15.46 -3.10 2.17
C MET A 94 16.60 -3.63 3.04
N LEU A 95 17.23 -4.74 2.62
CA LEU A 95 18.36 -5.32 3.36
C LEU A 95 19.59 -4.43 3.28
N ALA A 96 19.87 -3.81 2.13
CA ALA A 96 20.95 -2.84 1.98
C ALA A 96 20.72 -1.63 2.88
N GLY A 97 19.50 -1.07 2.86
CA GLY A 97 19.14 0.05 3.72
C GLY A 97 19.20 -0.26 5.22
N LEU A 98 18.85 -1.49 5.63
CA LEU A 98 19.02 -1.93 7.02
C LEU A 98 20.50 -2.06 7.40
N ALA A 99 21.33 -2.56 6.49
CA ALA A 99 22.77 -2.73 6.73
C ALA A 99 23.51 -1.39 6.93
N GLU A 100 23.00 -0.29 6.36
CA GLU A 100 23.52 1.06 6.60
C GLU A 100 23.19 1.59 8.01
N LEU A 101 22.09 1.12 8.60
CA LEU A 101 21.56 1.63 9.86
C LEU A 101 21.90 0.76 11.09
N GLN A 102 22.16 -0.52 10.85
CA GLN A 102 22.46 -1.49 11.91
C GLN A 102 23.38 -2.60 11.39
N HIS A 103 24.02 -3.32 12.32
CA HIS A 103 24.79 -4.51 11.93
C HIS A 103 23.86 -5.61 11.41
N VAL A 104 24.07 -6.02 10.16
CA VAL A 104 23.38 -7.14 9.50
C VAL A 104 24.41 -8.12 9.01
N GLU A 105 24.37 -9.35 9.55
CA GLU A 105 25.30 -10.38 9.10
C GLU A 105 25.06 -10.75 7.62
N PRO A 106 26.07 -10.66 6.75
CA PRO A 106 25.90 -10.89 5.31
C PRO A 106 25.31 -12.26 4.96
N ALA A 107 25.68 -13.29 5.71
CA ALA A 107 25.16 -14.65 5.52
C ALA A 107 23.66 -14.76 5.83
N VAL A 108 23.17 -14.03 6.87
CA VAL A 108 21.74 -13.96 7.21
C VAL A 108 20.99 -13.18 6.11
N ALA A 109 21.54 -12.04 5.68
CA ALA A 109 20.95 -11.23 4.61
C ALA A 109 20.80 -12.02 3.29
N ALA A 110 21.86 -12.74 2.89
CA ALA A 110 21.84 -13.58 1.69
C ALA A 110 20.75 -14.68 1.78
N ARG A 111 20.58 -15.32 2.94
CA ARG A 111 19.53 -16.33 3.15
C ARG A 111 18.13 -15.72 3.10
N VAL A 112 17.92 -14.54 3.66
CA VAL A 112 16.64 -13.81 3.57
C VAL A 112 16.36 -13.40 2.14
N GLN A 113 17.35 -12.86 1.45
CA GLN A 113 17.23 -12.46 0.04
C GLN A 113 16.90 -13.64 -0.88
N ALA A 114 17.42 -14.83 -0.59
CA ALA A 114 17.14 -16.06 -1.37
C ALA A 114 15.73 -16.62 -1.14
N MET A 115 14.99 -16.18 -0.11
CA MET A 115 13.64 -16.67 0.17
C MET A 115 12.68 -16.41 -1.00
N SER A 116 11.80 -17.39 -1.29
CA SER A 116 10.70 -17.20 -2.24
C SER A 116 9.60 -16.33 -1.64
N ALA A 117 8.84 -15.62 -2.51
CA ALA A 117 7.69 -14.79 -2.11
C ALA A 117 6.68 -15.58 -1.24
N SER A 118 6.36 -16.83 -1.62
CA SER A 118 5.45 -17.70 -0.85
C SER A 118 6.00 -18.08 0.52
N THR A 119 7.32 -18.15 0.64
CA THR A 119 7.99 -18.40 1.92
C THR A 119 7.87 -17.19 2.84
N MET A 120 8.12 -15.98 2.29
CA MET A 120 7.93 -14.72 3.01
C MET A 120 6.49 -14.58 3.51
N ASP A 121 5.50 -14.77 2.63
CA ASP A 121 4.07 -14.70 3.01
C ASP A 121 3.70 -15.68 4.13
N ARG A 122 4.30 -16.88 4.14
CA ARG A 122 4.03 -17.89 5.18
C ARG A 122 4.60 -17.50 6.53
N ILE A 123 5.80 -16.92 6.57
CA ILE A 123 6.44 -16.46 7.81
C ILE A 123 5.68 -15.25 8.36
N LEU A 124 5.33 -14.31 7.49
CA LEU A 124 4.69 -13.04 7.86
C LEU A 124 3.17 -13.16 8.11
N ARG A 125 2.60 -14.38 7.90
CA ARG A 125 1.17 -14.62 8.10
C ARG A 125 0.80 -14.47 9.57
N GLY A 126 -0.19 -13.62 9.83
CA GLY A 126 -0.72 -13.37 11.18
C GLY A 126 0.00 -12.27 11.94
N LEU A 127 1.10 -11.73 11.42
CA LEU A 127 1.74 -10.56 12.05
C LEU A 127 0.90 -9.28 11.81
N PRO A 128 0.85 -8.37 12.81
CA PRO A 128 0.16 -7.10 12.67
C PRO A 128 0.81 -6.24 11.59
N ARG A 129 -0.01 -5.48 10.86
CA ARG A 129 0.45 -4.55 9.81
C ARG A 129 0.43 -3.13 10.37
N GLU A 130 1.45 -2.75 11.08
CA GLU A 130 1.53 -1.53 11.89
C GLU A 130 1.43 -0.23 11.07
N ASN A 131 1.80 -0.26 9.79
CA ASN A 131 1.87 0.92 8.95
C ASN A 131 0.67 1.13 8.02
N ARG A 132 -0.43 0.39 8.22
CA ARG A 132 -1.62 0.49 7.36
C ARG A 132 -2.84 0.98 8.12
N PHE A 133 -3.42 2.08 7.64
CA PHE A 133 -4.74 2.57 8.02
C PHE A 133 -5.71 2.30 6.87
N TRP A 134 -6.88 1.71 7.17
CA TRP A 134 -7.90 1.45 6.15
C TRP A 134 -9.26 1.94 6.61
N ASN A 135 -9.93 2.74 5.76
CA ASN A 135 -11.40 2.83 5.74
C ASN A 135 -11.89 3.41 4.40
N ARG A 136 -13.00 2.89 3.89
CA ARG A 136 -13.54 3.22 2.57
C ARG A 136 -14.97 3.75 2.66
N LYS A 137 -15.27 4.96 2.15
CA LYS A 137 -16.63 5.45 1.82
C LYS A 137 -16.62 6.47 0.67
N ASN A 138 -17.63 6.47 -0.22
CA ASN A 138 -17.76 7.24 -1.46
C ASN A 138 -18.64 8.48 -1.33
N ARG A 139 -18.37 9.58 -2.10
CA ARG A 139 -19.26 10.76 -2.27
C ARG A 139 -19.29 11.30 -3.72
N ARG A 140 -20.29 12.11 -4.08
CA ARG A 140 -20.62 12.63 -5.43
C ARG A 140 -20.46 14.16 -5.54
N SER A 141 -20.18 14.73 -6.75
CA SER A 141 -20.01 16.18 -7.03
C SER A 141 -20.83 16.70 -8.23
N GLY A 142 -20.98 18.04 -8.38
CA GLY A 142 -21.83 18.78 -9.32
C GLY A 142 -21.10 19.47 -10.51
N ARG A 143 -21.81 20.14 -11.44
CA ARG A 143 -21.34 20.67 -12.76
C ARG A 143 -20.84 22.12 -12.74
N ASN A 144 -19.93 22.51 -13.69
CA ASN A 144 -19.35 23.86 -13.87
C ASN A 144 -19.18 24.27 -15.35
N ALA A 145 -19.16 25.59 -15.64
CA ALA A 145 -19.30 26.21 -16.97
C ALA A 145 -18.12 26.08 -17.94
N ILE A 146 -16.90 25.79 -17.49
CA ILE A 146 -15.69 25.60 -18.33
C ILE A 146 -15.62 24.22 -18.97
N GLN A 147 -16.48 23.31 -18.58
CA GLN A 147 -16.49 21.91 -19.04
C GLN A 147 -16.59 21.77 -20.56
N ASP A 148 -17.15 22.79 -21.26
CA ASP A 148 -17.32 22.72 -22.70
C ASP A 148 -16.02 23.02 -23.49
N LYS A 149 -15.02 23.64 -22.86
CA LYS A 149 -13.71 23.94 -23.49
C LYS A 149 -12.71 22.79 -23.41
N ILE A 150 -12.92 21.84 -22.51
CA ILE A 150 -12.06 20.66 -22.33
C ILE A 150 -12.81 19.43 -22.81
N PRO A 151 -12.38 18.77 -23.89
CA PRO A 151 -13.11 17.65 -24.48
C PRO A 151 -13.20 16.46 -23.52
N CYS A 152 -14.37 15.81 -23.48
CA CYS A 152 -14.49 14.50 -22.88
C CYS A 152 -13.76 13.48 -23.74
N VAL A 153 -12.85 12.71 -23.16
CA VAL A 153 -12.19 11.61 -23.87
C VAL A 153 -13.22 10.52 -24.16
N SER A 154 -13.54 10.33 -25.44
CA SER A 154 -14.45 9.29 -25.93
C SER A 154 -13.65 8.07 -26.35
N GLY A 155 -14.14 6.87 -25.97
CA GLY A 155 -13.58 5.60 -26.41
C GLY A 155 -12.87 4.80 -25.33
N GLU A 156 -12.53 3.56 -25.66
CA GLU A 156 -11.64 2.73 -24.84
C GLU A 156 -10.26 3.38 -24.83
N ARG A 157 -9.78 3.73 -23.64
CA ARG A 157 -8.42 4.28 -23.51
C ARG A 157 -7.42 3.19 -23.88
N VAL A 158 -6.45 3.57 -24.70
CA VAL A 158 -5.25 2.75 -24.96
C VAL A 158 -4.69 2.25 -23.62
N PRO A 159 -4.37 0.96 -23.51
CA PRO A 159 -3.79 0.40 -22.29
C PRO A 159 -2.59 1.23 -21.83
N ALA A 160 -2.48 1.45 -20.52
CA ALA A 160 -1.44 2.32 -19.95
C ALA A 160 -0.01 1.94 -20.39
N ARG A 161 0.26 0.65 -20.61
CA ARG A 161 1.56 0.13 -21.09
C ARG A 161 1.90 0.50 -22.54
N GLU A 162 0.90 0.86 -23.34
CA GLU A 162 1.04 1.19 -24.77
C GLU A 162 1.16 2.69 -25.00
N VAL A 163 1.09 3.48 -23.93
CA VAL A 163 1.22 4.94 -23.93
C VAL A 163 2.60 5.29 -23.38
N PRO A 164 3.33 6.23 -24.00
CA PRO A 164 4.59 6.71 -23.42
C PRO A 164 4.36 7.50 -22.14
N PRO A 165 5.35 7.60 -21.22
CA PRO A 165 5.29 8.44 -20.03
C PRO A 165 4.92 9.89 -20.35
N GLY A 166 4.21 10.53 -19.41
CA GLY A 166 3.67 11.88 -19.57
C GLY A 166 2.14 11.91 -19.75
N ASP A 167 1.47 10.75 -19.62
CA ASP A 167 0.00 10.67 -19.64
C ASP A 167 -0.55 10.69 -18.20
N ILE A 168 -0.80 11.89 -17.70
CA ILE A 168 -1.08 12.16 -16.29
C ILE A 168 -2.57 12.15 -15.99
N GLN A 169 -2.95 11.47 -14.93
CA GLN A 169 -4.26 11.61 -14.28
C GLN A 169 -4.14 12.45 -13.02
N VAL A 170 -5.06 13.39 -12.81
CA VAL A 170 -5.11 14.25 -11.64
C VAL A 170 -6.44 14.12 -10.89
N ASP A 171 -6.40 14.31 -9.57
CA ASP A 171 -7.55 14.19 -8.68
C ASP A 171 -7.31 14.99 -7.40
N SER A 172 -8.37 15.17 -6.60
CA SER A 172 -8.36 15.88 -5.32
C SER A 172 -8.85 14.99 -4.20
N VAL A 173 -8.01 14.73 -3.20
CA VAL A 173 -8.34 13.87 -2.04
C VAL A 173 -8.63 14.70 -0.81
N SER A 174 -9.89 14.67 -0.33
CA SER A 174 -10.31 15.39 0.86
C SER A 174 -9.79 14.76 2.16
N PHE A 175 -9.24 15.56 3.07
CA PHE A 175 -8.88 15.17 4.43
C PHE A 175 -9.87 15.76 5.44
N CYS A 176 -11.15 15.42 5.28
CA CYS A 176 -12.26 15.94 6.09
C CYS A 176 -12.63 15.05 7.30
N GLY A 177 -12.06 13.86 7.46
CA GLY A 177 -12.35 12.97 8.61
C GLY A 177 -13.84 12.61 8.74
N GLY A 178 -14.52 12.40 7.60
CA GLY A 178 -15.95 12.08 7.58
C GLY A 178 -16.92 13.27 7.72
N ARG A 179 -16.42 14.47 8.02
CA ARG A 179 -17.22 15.72 8.11
C ARG A 179 -16.76 16.70 7.04
N ALA A 180 -17.59 16.95 6.02
CA ALA A 180 -17.24 17.81 4.88
C ALA A 180 -17.42 19.32 5.17
N GLU A 181 -17.96 19.68 6.34
CA GLU A 181 -18.24 21.07 6.72
C GLU A 181 -16.94 21.81 7.06
N GLY A 182 -16.91 23.09 6.71
CA GLY A 182 -15.78 23.99 6.97
C GLY A 182 -14.53 23.70 6.11
N ASN A 183 -13.52 24.55 6.24
CA ASN A 183 -12.26 24.36 5.54
C ASN A 183 -11.48 23.18 6.11
N HIS A 184 -10.85 22.44 5.24
CA HIS A 184 -9.93 21.34 5.55
C HIS A 184 -8.94 21.14 4.41
N PHE A 185 -7.87 20.40 4.69
CA PHE A 185 -6.90 20.09 3.66
C PHE A 185 -7.42 19.14 2.59
N TRP A 186 -6.92 19.36 1.40
CA TRP A 186 -7.04 18.49 0.25
C TRP A 186 -5.64 18.09 -0.21
N GLY A 187 -5.49 16.88 -0.69
CA GLY A 187 -4.30 16.48 -1.43
C GLY A 187 -4.57 16.66 -2.92
N ALA A 188 -3.94 17.63 -3.55
CA ALA A 188 -3.84 17.64 -5.01
C ALA A 188 -2.95 16.45 -5.41
N THR A 189 -3.42 15.57 -6.26
CA THR A 189 -2.71 14.34 -6.63
C THR A 189 -2.58 14.20 -8.12
N ALA A 190 -1.45 13.63 -8.57
CA ALA A 190 -1.19 13.35 -9.96
C ALA A 190 -0.50 11.98 -10.10
N THR A 191 -0.87 11.20 -11.12
CA THR A 191 -0.20 9.93 -11.43
C THR A 191 -0.01 9.77 -12.92
N ASP A 192 1.19 9.35 -13.32
CA ASP A 192 1.48 8.92 -14.67
C ASP A 192 0.95 7.49 -14.89
N ARG A 193 0.10 7.31 -15.91
CA ARG A 193 -0.53 6.01 -16.17
C ARG A 193 0.48 4.91 -16.52
N PRO A 194 1.44 5.13 -17.46
CA PRO A 194 2.37 4.09 -17.87
C PRO A 194 3.42 3.73 -16.82
N THR A 195 3.93 4.69 -16.07
CA THR A 195 4.99 4.41 -15.09
C THR A 195 4.47 4.22 -13.65
N GLN A 196 3.25 4.67 -13.40
CA GLN A 196 2.66 4.70 -12.06
C GLN A 196 3.40 5.65 -11.08
N TRP A 197 4.20 6.58 -11.62
CA TRP A 197 4.79 7.67 -10.83
C TRP A 197 3.67 8.51 -10.23
N PHE A 198 3.80 8.89 -8.97
CA PHE A 198 2.75 9.52 -8.19
C PHE A 198 3.30 10.71 -7.42
N GLU A 199 2.62 11.84 -7.52
CA GLU A 199 2.92 13.05 -6.74
C GLU A 199 1.67 13.52 -5.99
N ALA A 200 1.89 14.13 -4.82
CA ALA A 200 0.84 14.68 -3.99
C ALA A 200 1.34 15.90 -3.21
N HIS A 201 0.61 17.02 -3.28
CA HIS A 201 0.87 18.24 -2.53
C HIS A 201 -0.39 18.73 -1.80
N PRO A 202 -0.27 19.31 -0.60
CA PRO A 202 -1.42 19.74 0.18
C PRO A 202 -1.94 21.09 -0.28
N SER A 203 -3.26 21.24 -0.29
CA SER A 203 -3.97 22.50 -0.44
C SER A 203 -4.95 22.68 0.73
N PHE A 204 -4.95 23.84 1.39
CA PHE A 204 -5.83 24.05 2.56
C PHE A 204 -7.33 24.12 2.21
N ASN A 205 -7.69 24.33 0.97
CA ASN A 205 -9.05 24.22 0.43
C ASN A 205 -8.96 24.10 -1.09
N LEU A 206 -10.09 24.11 -1.79
CA LEU A 206 -10.16 24.03 -3.25
C LEU A 206 -10.23 25.42 -3.95
N CYS A 207 -10.02 26.53 -3.23
CA CYS A 207 -9.94 27.82 -3.90
C CYS A 207 -8.68 27.92 -4.78
N ALA A 208 -8.79 28.61 -5.91
CA ALA A 208 -7.72 28.68 -6.91
C ALA A 208 -6.39 29.19 -6.33
N ALA A 209 -6.42 30.12 -5.38
CA ALA A 209 -5.22 30.69 -4.76
C ALA A 209 -4.40 29.63 -3.98
N ASN A 210 -5.08 28.69 -3.31
CA ASN A 210 -4.42 27.63 -2.53
C ASN A 210 -4.18 26.37 -3.36
N TYR A 211 -5.07 26.04 -4.30
CA TYR A 211 -5.01 24.79 -5.05
C TYR A 211 -3.99 24.84 -6.19
N LYS A 212 -3.90 25.99 -6.92
CA LYS A 212 -2.98 26.14 -8.05
C LYS A 212 -1.52 25.87 -7.69
N PRO A 213 -0.93 26.41 -6.60
CA PRO A 213 0.45 26.10 -6.23
C PRO A 213 0.69 24.59 -5.98
N ALA A 214 -0.23 23.91 -5.30
CA ALA A 214 -0.13 22.48 -5.06
C ALA A 214 -0.24 21.67 -6.37
N PHE A 215 -1.12 22.07 -7.26
CA PHE A 215 -1.26 21.46 -8.59
C PHE A 215 0.00 21.67 -9.46
N GLN A 216 0.57 22.88 -9.48
CA GLN A 216 1.81 23.20 -10.19
C GLN A 216 2.96 22.35 -9.66
N ALA A 217 3.15 22.30 -8.34
CA ALA A 217 4.19 21.50 -7.71
C ALA A 217 4.10 20.02 -8.07
N ASN A 218 2.88 19.46 -8.16
CA ASN A 218 2.68 18.09 -8.62
C ASN A 218 3.20 17.87 -10.04
N LEU A 219 2.83 18.73 -10.99
CA LEU A 219 3.18 18.54 -12.40
C LEU A 219 4.67 18.76 -12.66
N GLU A 220 5.30 19.69 -11.93
CA GLU A 220 6.72 20.00 -12.06
C GLU A 220 7.64 18.92 -11.39
N ALA A 221 7.09 18.10 -10.51
CA ALA A 221 7.83 17.01 -9.85
C ALA A 221 8.03 15.76 -10.73
N PHE A 222 7.37 15.66 -11.88
CA PHE A 222 7.58 14.55 -12.80
C PHE A 222 8.95 14.65 -13.49
N PRO A 223 9.71 13.55 -13.59
CA PRO A 223 11.06 13.56 -14.19
C PRO A 223 11.05 13.66 -15.74
N PHE A 224 9.88 13.77 -16.35
CA PHE A 224 9.66 13.82 -17.81
C PHE A 224 8.58 14.85 -18.17
N ALA A 225 8.49 15.21 -19.47
CA ALA A 225 7.51 16.16 -19.95
C ALA A 225 6.07 15.64 -19.90
N ILE A 226 5.12 16.49 -19.58
CA ILE A 226 3.68 16.20 -19.62
C ILE A 226 3.21 16.18 -21.07
N ARG A 227 2.57 15.10 -21.50
CA ARG A 227 2.04 14.89 -22.86
C ARG A 227 0.52 14.98 -22.92
N SER A 228 -0.13 14.49 -21.88
CA SER A 228 -1.57 14.63 -21.72
C SER A 228 -1.93 14.75 -20.25
N LEU A 229 -3.00 15.50 -19.97
CA LEU A 229 -3.53 15.68 -18.64
C LEU A 229 -5.01 15.31 -18.63
N HIS A 230 -5.40 14.40 -17.76
CA HIS A 230 -6.77 13.98 -17.61
C HIS A 230 -7.26 14.17 -16.18
N SER A 231 -8.39 14.88 -16.04
CA SER A 231 -9.04 15.14 -14.76
C SER A 231 -10.44 14.53 -14.70
N ASP A 232 -11.01 14.50 -13.51
CA ASP A 232 -12.45 14.45 -13.36
C ASP A 232 -13.09 15.81 -13.71
N ASN A 233 -14.39 15.99 -13.40
CA ASN A 233 -15.10 17.24 -13.67
C ASN A 233 -15.08 18.20 -12.48
N GLY A 234 -14.14 18.07 -11.55
CA GLY A 234 -14.00 18.94 -10.39
C GLY A 234 -13.72 20.39 -10.82
N PRO A 235 -14.42 21.39 -10.27
CA PRO A 235 -14.20 22.80 -10.63
C PRO A 235 -12.80 23.31 -10.28
N GLU A 236 -12.13 22.69 -9.32
CA GLU A 236 -10.75 22.98 -8.94
C GLU A 236 -9.73 22.56 -10.01
N LEU A 237 -10.08 21.55 -10.82
CA LEU A 237 -9.24 21.00 -11.88
C LEU A 237 -9.63 21.53 -13.27
N VAL A 238 -10.93 21.80 -13.46
CA VAL A 238 -11.50 22.26 -14.74
C VAL A 238 -11.85 23.73 -14.61
N ASN A 239 -10.84 24.61 -14.70
CA ASN A 239 -11.00 26.06 -14.65
C ASN A 239 -10.00 26.78 -15.56
N ALA A 240 -10.23 28.08 -15.87
CA ALA A 240 -9.39 28.87 -16.75
C ALA A 240 -7.93 28.94 -16.26
N THR A 241 -7.72 29.13 -14.97
CA THR A 241 -6.39 29.31 -14.38
C THR A 241 -5.50 28.06 -14.53
N ILE A 242 -6.09 26.87 -14.36
CA ILE A 242 -5.36 25.59 -14.56
C ILE A 242 -5.14 25.35 -16.06
N HIS A 243 -6.15 25.63 -16.89
CA HIS A 243 -6.04 25.51 -18.34
C HIS A 243 -4.91 26.38 -18.88
N GLU A 244 -4.88 27.69 -18.57
CA GLU A 244 -3.84 28.63 -18.98
C GLU A 244 -2.46 28.23 -18.52
N TYR A 245 -2.34 27.77 -17.28
CA TYR A 245 -1.05 27.26 -16.76
C TYR A 245 -0.54 26.07 -17.57
N VAL A 246 -1.38 25.06 -17.78
CA VAL A 246 -0.94 23.82 -18.47
C VAL A 246 -0.62 24.11 -19.94
N THR A 247 -1.45 24.85 -20.62
CA THR A 247 -1.22 25.21 -22.04
C THR A 247 -0.02 26.15 -22.24
N GLY A 248 0.24 27.06 -21.30
CA GLY A 248 1.42 27.92 -21.31
C GLY A 248 2.72 27.14 -21.02
N ARG A 249 2.68 26.18 -20.07
CA ARG A 249 3.87 25.44 -19.66
C ARG A 249 4.18 24.24 -20.55
N TRP A 250 3.16 23.55 -21.07
CA TRP A 250 3.26 22.42 -22.01
C TRP A 250 2.30 22.63 -23.19
N PRO A 251 2.65 23.45 -24.17
CA PRO A 251 1.75 23.81 -25.29
C PRO A 251 1.28 22.61 -26.12
N GLN A 252 2.05 21.51 -26.10
CA GLN A 252 1.71 20.28 -26.82
C GLN A 252 0.89 19.29 -25.99
N ALA A 253 0.61 19.60 -24.71
CA ALA A 253 -0.13 18.68 -23.84
C ALA A 253 -1.62 18.66 -24.23
N VAL A 254 -2.14 17.44 -24.39
CA VAL A 254 -3.58 17.23 -24.67
C VAL A 254 -4.35 17.22 -23.35
N LEU A 255 -5.25 18.19 -23.20
CA LEU A 255 -6.13 18.24 -22.04
C LEU A 255 -7.40 17.41 -22.28
N GLY A 256 -7.78 16.60 -21.32
CA GLY A 256 -8.98 15.78 -21.37
C GLY A 256 -9.68 15.72 -20.02
N ARG A 257 -10.97 15.42 -20.04
CA ARG A 257 -11.77 15.20 -18.82
C ARG A 257 -12.67 13.97 -18.93
N SER A 258 -13.09 13.47 -17.79
CA SER A 258 -13.99 12.32 -17.68
C SER A 258 -15.41 12.65 -18.17
N TRP A 259 -16.08 11.70 -18.82
CA TRP A 259 -17.51 11.80 -19.08
C TRP A 259 -18.30 11.82 -17.77
N PRO A 260 -19.30 12.68 -17.65
CA PRO A 260 -20.17 12.69 -16.48
C PRO A 260 -20.76 11.29 -16.22
N GLY A 261 -20.58 10.77 -15.01
CA GLY A 261 -21.12 9.46 -14.59
C GLY A 261 -20.29 8.24 -14.98
N ARG A 262 -19.19 8.34 -15.76
CA ARG A 262 -18.30 7.22 -16.06
C ARG A 262 -17.12 7.16 -15.10
N LYS A 263 -17.25 6.34 -14.07
CA LYS A 263 -16.27 6.19 -12.97
C LYS A 263 -14.91 5.58 -13.38
N ASN A 264 -14.82 4.92 -14.54
CA ASN A 264 -13.61 4.18 -14.92
C ASN A 264 -12.52 5.04 -15.59
N HIS A 265 -12.80 6.31 -15.86
CA HIS A 265 -11.88 7.17 -16.61
C HIS A 265 -10.68 7.64 -15.78
N ASN A 266 -10.80 7.73 -14.46
CA ASN A 266 -9.74 8.12 -13.52
C ASN A 266 -9.25 6.97 -12.63
N ALA A 267 -9.38 5.71 -13.10
CA ALA A 267 -9.13 4.54 -12.30
C ALA A 267 -7.70 4.43 -11.73
N HIS A 268 -6.69 4.91 -12.46
CA HIS A 268 -5.29 4.85 -12.00
C HIS A 268 -5.03 5.78 -10.83
N ILE A 269 -5.49 7.04 -10.90
CA ILE A 269 -5.31 8.00 -9.80
C ILE A 269 -6.19 7.62 -8.60
N GLU A 270 -7.45 7.16 -8.81
CA GLU A 270 -8.30 6.66 -7.73
C GLU A 270 -7.65 5.47 -7.01
N GLN A 271 -7.04 4.54 -7.77
CA GLN A 271 -6.29 3.43 -7.19
C GLN A 271 -5.10 3.92 -6.36
N LYS A 272 -4.33 4.91 -6.84
CA LYS A 272 -3.20 5.49 -6.11
C LYS A 272 -3.67 6.22 -4.87
N ASN A 273 -4.71 7.03 -4.95
CA ASN A 273 -5.30 7.71 -3.81
C ASN A 273 -5.72 6.72 -2.71
N GLY A 274 -6.32 5.59 -3.09
CA GLY A 274 -6.66 4.51 -2.17
C GLY A 274 -5.44 3.77 -1.63
N SER A 275 -4.54 3.34 -2.49
CA SER A 275 -3.42 2.45 -2.14
C SER A 275 -2.20 3.17 -1.57
N VAL A 276 -2.04 4.48 -1.81
CA VAL A 276 -0.95 5.31 -1.29
C VAL A 276 -1.47 6.21 -0.18
N LEU A 277 -2.30 7.22 -0.47
CA LEU A 277 -2.70 8.20 0.54
C LEU A 277 -3.54 7.58 1.66
N ARG A 278 -4.66 6.93 1.30
CA ARG A 278 -5.59 6.41 2.30
C ARG A 278 -5.02 5.27 3.13
N VAL A 279 -4.19 4.41 2.52
CA VAL A 279 -3.53 3.32 3.27
C VAL A 279 -2.58 3.86 4.34
N TYR A 280 -1.86 4.94 4.06
CA TYR A 280 -0.81 5.45 4.95
C TYR A 280 -1.24 6.63 5.82
N LEU A 281 -2.22 7.43 5.39
CA LEU A 281 -2.70 8.59 6.14
C LEU A 281 -4.11 8.38 6.75
N GLY A 282 -4.86 7.40 6.25
CA GLY A 282 -6.23 7.17 6.69
C GLY A 282 -7.22 8.22 6.19
N ASP A 283 -8.39 8.25 6.82
CA ASP A 283 -9.42 9.27 6.60
C ASP A 283 -9.48 10.20 7.82
N VAL A 284 -8.40 10.95 8.01
CA VAL A 284 -8.25 11.91 9.12
C VAL A 284 -8.74 13.29 8.71
N ARG A 285 -9.21 14.07 9.69
CA ARG A 285 -9.49 15.48 9.49
C ARG A 285 -8.21 16.30 9.72
N LEU A 286 -7.84 17.11 8.74
CA LEU A 286 -6.77 18.09 8.82
C LEU A 286 -7.37 19.46 8.46
N ASP A 287 -7.50 20.36 9.42
CA ASP A 287 -8.26 21.60 9.25
C ASP A 287 -7.64 22.83 9.95
N ASP A 288 -6.37 22.76 10.32
CA ASP A 288 -5.60 23.89 10.80
C ASP A 288 -4.59 24.34 9.74
N PRO A 289 -4.65 25.58 9.21
CA PRO A 289 -3.69 26.11 8.24
C PRO A 289 -2.22 25.95 8.65
N ALA A 290 -1.93 26.00 9.97
CA ALA A 290 -0.58 25.81 10.50
C ALA A 290 0.04 24.43 10.18
N LEU A 291 -0.77 23.47 9.74
CA LEU A 291 -0.32 22.14 9.32
C LEU A 291 0.32 22.13 7.92
N GLN A 292 0.15 23.18 7.10
CA GLN A 292 0.55 23.20 5.68
C GLN A 292 1.96 22.64 5.47
N ARG A 293 2.95 23.21 6.15
CA ARG A 293 4.35 22.79 5.98
C ARG A 293 4.61 21.36 6.47
N GLN A 294 4.02 20.97 7.60
CA GLN A 294 4.20 19.60 8.12
C GLN A 294 3.51 18.57 7.22
N PHE A 295 2.37 18.90 6.66
CA PHE A 295 1.66 18.01 5.74
C PHE A 295 2.42 17.87 4.41
N GLU A 296 2.92 18.97 3.86
CA GLU A 296 3.78 18.95 2.68
C GLU A 296 5.01 18.04 2.86
N LEU A 297 5.75 18.22 3.95
CA LEU A 297 6.91 17.37 4.29
C LEU A 297 6.51 15.88 4.42
N THR A 298 5.32 15.60 4.95
CA THR A 298 4.80 14.24 5.09
C THR A 298 4.49 13.61 3.73
N LEU A 299 3.84 14.37 2.85
CA LEU A 299 3.53 13.91 1.48
C LEU A 299 4.80 13.72 0.65
N GLN A 300 5.76 14.63 0.72
CA GLN A 300 7.06 14.49 0.04
C GLN A 300 7.77 13.19 0.41
N ALA A 301 7.85 12.85 1.71
CA ALA A 301 8.48 11.60 2.13
C ALA A 301 7.73 10.38 1.59
N LEU A 302 6.39 10.44 1.57
CA LEU A 302 5.55 9.36 1.04
C LEU A 302 5.71 9.21 -0.48
N CYS A 303 5.75 10.30 -1.25
CA CYS A 303 5.92 10.28 -2.70
C CYS A 303 7.31 9.74 -3.07
N LEU A 304 8.38 10.19 -2.41
CA LEU A 304 9.72 9.66 -2.61
C LEU A 304 9.76 8.14 -2.35
N TYR A 305 9.22 7.71 -1.20
CA TYR A 305 9.16 6.30 -0.89
C TYR A 305 8.35 5.50 -1.93
N ASN A 306 7.16 6.00 -2.32
CA ASN A 306 6.31 5.34 -3.31
C ASN A 306 7.02 5.22 -4.67
N ASN A 307 7.64 6.29 -5.15
CA ASN A 307 8.19 6.35 -6.49
C ASN A 307 9.49 5.55 -6.64
N PHE A 308 10.32 5.51 -5.61
CA PHE A 308 11.64 4.87 -5.69
C PHE A 308 11.67 3.45 -5.13
N PHE A 309 10.82 3.10 -4.14
CA PHE A 309 10.95 1.85 -3.41
C PHE A 309 9.67 1.04 -3.21
N ARG A 310 8.52 1.53 -3.72
CA ARG A 310 7.27 0.78 -3.61
C ARG A 310 6.86 0.18 -4.95
N PRO A 311 7.05 -1.14 -5.14
CA PRO A 311 6.72 -1.78 -6.41
C PRO A 311 5.21 -1.87 -6.63
N CYS A 312 4.81 -1.83 -7.89
CA CYS A 312 3.45 -2.07 -8.35
C CYS A 312 3.45 -2.99 -9.57
N VAL A 313 2.30 -3.57 -9.88
CA VAL A 313 2.10 -4.36 -11.11
C VAL A 313 1.17 -3.63 -12.05
N MET A 314 1.35 -3.85 -13.35
CA MET A 314 0.46 -3.38 -14.40
C MET A 314 -0.27 -4.54 -15.05
N LEU A 315 -1.53 -4.32 -15.41
CA LEU A 315 -2.35 -5.29 -16.12
C LEU A 315 -1.81 -5.47 -17.54
N LEU A 316 -1.43 -6.69 -17.88
CA LEU A 316 -1.00 -7.08 -19.23
C LEU A 316 -2.17 -7.52 -20.08
N GLU A 317 -3.04 -8.34 -19.51
CA GLU A 317 -4.14 -8.97 -20.24
C GLU A 317 -5.33 -9.20 -19.32
N LYS A 318 -6.52 -9.00 -19.85
CA LYS A 318 -7.79 -9.26 -19.18
C LYS A 318 -8.68 -10.09 -20.09
N THR A 319 -8.76 -11.39 -19.83
CA THR A 319 -9.53 -12.35 -20.63
C THR A 319 -10.79 -12.75 -19.89
N LYS A 320 -11.93 -12.78 -20.57
CA LYS A 320 -13.18 -13.27 -19.98
C LYS A 320 -13.07 -14.79 -19.72
N ARG A 321 -13.52 -15.24 -18.57
CA ARG A 321 -13.53 -16.67 -18.23
C ARG A 321 -14.47 -17.44 -19.17
N ALA A 322 -14.14 -18.71 -19.43
CA ALA A 322 -14.97 -19.58 -20.26
C ALA A 322 -16.37 -19.80 -19.68
N ASP A 323 -16.52 -19.77 -18.35
CA ASP A 323 -17.80 -19.88 -17.64
C ASP A 323 -18.63 -18.58 -17.67
N GLY A 324 -18.14 -17.52 -18.31
CA GLY A 324 -18.78 -16.21 -18.40
C GLY A 324 -18.79 -15.42 -17.08
N LYS A 325 -18.33 -16.00 -15.96
CA LYS A 325 -18.36 -15.41 -14.62
C LYS A 325 -17.01 -14.78 -14.24
N GLY A 326 -16.77 -13.55 -14.72
CA GLY A 326 -15.59 -12.79 -14.35
C GLY A 326 -14.46 -12.85 -15.38
N PHE A 327 -13.26 -12.41 -14.93
CA PHE A 327 -12.09 -12.25 -15.79
C PHE A 327 -10.85 -12.93 -15.20
N ILE A 328 -9.99 -13.41 -16.07
CA ILE A 328 -8.61 -13.79 -15.76
C ILE A 328 -7.74 -12.58 -16.07
N CYS A 329 -7.01 -12.10 -15.08
CA CYS A 329 -6.11 -10.96 -15.22
C CYS A 329 -4.66 -11.43 -15.09
N ARG A 330 -3.84 -11.12 -16.10
CA ARG A 330 -2.39 -11.31 -16.08
C ARG A 330 -1.73 -9.97 -15.81
N TYR A 331 -0.75 -9.98 -14.95
CA TYR A 331 0.02 -8.80 -14.57
C TYR A 331 1.50 -9.03 -14.87
N ASP A 332 2.23 -7.94 -15.07
CA ASP A 332 3.69 -7.97 -15.19
C ASP A 332 4.40 -8.33 -13.86
N SER A 333 5.72 -8.35 -13.89
CA SER A 333 6.54 -8.44 -12.68
C SER A 333 6.43 -7.14 -11.88
N PRO A 334 6.45 -7.19 -10.53
CA PRO A 334 6.46 -5.98 -9.71
C PRO A 334 7.71 -5.14 -9.99
N LYS A 335 7.51 -3.87 -10.33
CA LYS A 335 8.54 -2.86 -10.54
C LYS A 335 8.16 -1.56 -9.84
N THR A 336 9.15 -0.81 -9.37
CA THR A 336 8.92 0.54 -8.84
C THR A 336 8.60 1.51 -9.97
N PRO A 337 7.88 2.62 -9.71
CA PRO A 337 7.71 3.68 -10.69
C PRO A 337 9.04 4.19 -11.29
N CYS A 338 10.07 4.34 -10.46
CA CYS A 338 11.40 4.74 -10.90
C CYS A 338 12.01 3.76 -11.93
N GLU A 339 11.91 2.44 -11.68
CA GLU A 339 12.36 1.43 -12.64
C GLU A 339 11.59 1.53 -13.96
N ARG A 340 10.28 1.73 -13.90
CA ARG A 340 9.46 1.91 -15.12
C ARG A 340 9.83 3.16 -15.91
N VAL A 341 10.14 4.26 -15.24
CA VAL A 341 10.64 5.48 -15.89
C VAL A 341 11.98 5.23 -16.57
N LEU A 342 12.92 4.58 -15.87
CA LEU A 342 14.24 4.26 -16.44
C LEU A 342 14.16 3.30 -17.63
N GLU A 343 13.27 2.31 -17.59
CA GLU A 343 13.05 1.35 -18.68
C GLU A 343 12.30 1.94 -19.88
N SER A 344 11.58 3.03 -19.71
CA SER A 344 10.75 3.61 -20.77
C SER A 344 11.52 4.30 -21.88
N GLY A 345 12.79 4.66 -21.64
CA GLY A 345 13.63 5.38 -22.59
C GLY A 345 13.18 6.83 -22.85
N VAL A 346 12.27 7.40 -22.07
CA VAL A 346 11.74 8.76 -22.29
C VAL A 346 12.69 9.85 -21.80
N LEU A 347 13.62 9.50 -20.92
CA LEU A 347 14.58 10.43 -20.33
C LEU A 347 15.78 10.66 -21.25
N THR A 348 16.29 11.88 -21.24
CA THR A 348 17.63 12.14 -21.80
C THR A 348 18.68 11.48 -20.91
N PRO A 349 19.90 11.18 -21.44
CA PRO A 349 20.97 10.58 -20.62
C PRO A 349 21.29 11.37 -19.35
N LYS A 350 21.25 12.69 -19.41
CA LYS A 350 21.45 13.56 -18.23
C LYS A 350 20.34 13.41 -17.17
N GLN A 351 19.08 13.32 -17.60
CA GLN A 351 17.94 13.10 -16.70
C GLN A 351 17.98 11.70 -16.10
N GLU A 352 18.32 10.69 -16.89
CA GLU A 352 18.46 9.31 -16.42
C GLU A 352 19.55 9.20 -15.35
N GLU A 353 20.73 9.78 -15.59
CA GLU A 353 21.80 9.82 -14.61
C GLU A 353 21.41 10.55 -13.33
N ALA A 354 20.70 11.70 -13.44
CA ALA A 354 20.20 12.43 -12.29
C ALA A 354 19.19 11.59 -11.47
N LEU A 355 18.28 10.87 -12.14
CA LEU A 355 17.31 10.01 -11.48
C LEU A 355 18.00 8.82 -10.79
N ARG A 356 18.99 8.19 -11.43
CA ARG A 356 19.80 7.11 -10.84
C ARG A 356 20.59 7.59 -9.63
N ARG A 357 21.22 8.76 -9.70
CA ARG A 357 21.93 9.39 -8.57
C ARG A 357 20.98 9.68 -7.41
N LYS A 358 19.81 10.24 -7.70
CA LYS A 358 18.78 10.49 -6.68
C LYS A 358 18.34 9.17 -6.01
N ARG A 359 18.08 8.12 -6.78
CA ARG A 359 17.75 6.80 -6.21
C ARG A 359 18.88 6.28 -5.30
N ALA A 360 20.12 6.37 -5.74
CA ALA A 360 21.28 5.88 -4.98
C ALA A 360 21.53 6.66 -3.68
N SER A 361 21.11 7.93 -3.62
CA SER A 361 21.21 8.76 -2.39
C SER A 361 20.10 8.51 -1.37
N LEU A 362 19.10 7.72 -1.70
CA LEU A 362 17.94 7.45 -0.85
C LEU A 362 18.05 6.08 -0.17
N ASN A 363 17.88 6.05 1.15
CA ASN A 363 17.74 4.82 1.91
C ASN A 363 16.26 4.54 2.17
N PRO A 364 15.70 3.40 1.68
CA PRO A 364 14.27 3.10 1.80
C PRO A 364 13.79 2.94 3.25
N VAL A 365 14.62 2.38 4.12
CA VAL A 365 14.30 2.18 5.54
C VAL A 365 14.19 3.53 6.23
N TRP A 366 15.19 4.38 6.03
CA TRP A 366 15.19 5.73 6.57
C TRP A 366 14.03 6.57 6.05
N LEU A 367 13.69 6.49 4.75
CA LEU A 367 12.53 7.20 4.19
C LEU A 367 11.21 6.78 4.83
N MET A 368 11.02 5.49 5.07
CA MET A 368 9.82 5.01 5.75
C MET A 368 9.76 5.47 7.20
N GLU A 369 10.87 5.44 7.93
CA GLU A 369 10.95 5.98 9.29
C GLU A 369 10.68 7.48 9.32
N LEU A 370 11.28 8.24 8.39
CA LEU A 370 11.04 9.68 8.25
C LEU A 370 9.56 9.97 7.99
N PHE A 371 8.94 9.23 7.08
CA PHE A 371 7.51 9.35 6.81
C PHE A 371 6.69 9.08 8.08
N VAL A 372 6.97 8.01 8.81
CA VAL A 372 6.25 7.65 10.05
C VAL A 372 6.41 8.75 11.11
N LYS A 373 7.62 9.25 11.31
CA LYS A 373 7.91 10.37 12.25
C LYS A 373 7.14 11.64 11.85
N ARG A 374 7.18 12.02 10.55
CA ARG A 374 6.48 13.21 10.02
C ARG A 374 4.96 13.09 10.14
N ARG A 375 4.41 11.94 9.83
CA ARG A 375 2.98 11.63 10.00
C ARG A 375 2.55 11.73 11.46
N ALA A 376 3.30 11.13 12.39
CA ALA A 376 3.01 11.20 13.81
C ALA A 376 3.04 12.65 14.34
N LYS A 377 3.99 13.45 13.87
CA LYS A 377 4.04 14.89 14.18
C LYS A 377 2.83 15.63 13.62
N LEU A 378 2.44 15.38 12.37
CA LEU A 378 1.26 15.98 11.74
C LEU A 378 0.00 15.71 12.56
N PHE A 379 -0.21 14.47 12.98
CA PHE A 379 -1.41 14.08 13.74
C PHE A 379 -1.41 14.66 15.16
N ARG A 380 -0.23 14.77 15.80
CA ARG A 380 -0.12 15.48 17.09
C ARG A 380 -0.48 16.95 16.97
N MET A 381 0.05 17.64 15.97
CA MET A 381 -0.26 19.05 15.72
C MET A 381 -1.76 19.26 15.50
N GLN A 382 -2.42 18.39 14.73
CA GLN A 382 -3.87 18.42 14.53
C GLN A 382 -4.62 18.21 15.85
N ALA A 383 -4.25 17.21 16.64
CA ALA A 383 -4.89 16.93 17.93
C ALA A 383 -4.71 18.10 18.93
N GLU A 384 -3.55 18.73 18.94
CA GLU A 384 -3.28 19.93 19.76
C GLU A 384 -4.14 21.13 19.30
N SER A 385 -4.28 21.32 17.99
CA SER A 385 -5.16 22.34 17.43
C SER A 385 -6.62 22.13 17.83
N GLU A 386 -7.12 20.89 17.74
CA GLU A 386 -8.48 20.55 18.20
C GLU A 386 -8.68 20.82 19.68
N LYS A 387 -7.69 20.45 20.52
CA LYS A 387 -7.74 20.74 21.96
C LYS A 387 -7.78 22.25 22.25
N ARG A 388 -6.98 23.06 21.55
CA ARG A 388 -7.00 24.52 21.67
C ARG A 388 -8.36 25.10 21.31
N ARG A 389 -8.93 24.67 20.17
CA ARG A 389 -10.28 25.11 19.74
C ARG A 389 -11.37 24.72 20.72
N LYS A 390 -11.33 23.52 21.27
CA LYS A 390 -12.30 23.09 22.30
C LYS A 390 -12.19 23.92 23.59
N ARG A 391 -10.98 24.25 24.04
CA ARG A 391 -10.76 25.13 25.20
C ARG A 391 -11.25 26.56 24.95
N ALA A 392 -11.02 27.11 23.76
CA ALA A 392 -11.49 28.44 23.39
C ALA A 392 -13.02 28.52 23.20
N ALA A 393 -13.65 27.39 22.88
CA ALA A 393 -15.12 27.30 22.71
C ALA A 393 -15.90 27.08 24.02
N VAL A 394 -15.20 26.82 25.13
CA VAL A 394 -15.82 26.81 26.47
C VAL A 394 -15.94 28.26 26.92
N PRO A 395 -17.18 28.85 27.06
CA PRO A 395 -17.33 30.20 27.57
C PRO A 395 -16.73 30.27 28.98
N ALA A 396 -16.14 31.39 29.33
CA ALA A 396 -15.79 31.72 30.71
C ALA A 396 -17.09 31.96 31.54
N ALA A 397 -17.87 30.88 31.74
CA ALA A 397 -18.99 30.83 32.65
C ALA A 397 -18.56 29.96 33.81
N ASP A 398 -18.16 30.60 34.87
CA ASP A 398 -18.35 30.25 36.27
C ASP A 398 -17.19 30.79 37.14
N SER A 399 -17.15 32.12 37.23
CA SER A 399 -16.61 32.75 38.44
C SER A 399 -17.69 33.46 39.24
N ALA A 400 -18.91 32.90 39.26
CA ALA A 400 -19.94 33.33 40.20
C ALA A 400 -20.85 32.17 40.55
N LEU A 401 -20.93 31.91 41.88
CA LEU A 401 -21.90 31.09 42.61
C LEU A 401 -21.60 29.57 42.73
N GLY A 402 -21.24 29.28 43.98
CA GLY A 402 -21.26 27.93 44.52
C GLY A 402 -22.67 27.38 44.67
N ALA A 403 -22.69 26.08 44.71
CA ALA A 403 -23.53 25.10 45.36
C ALA A 403 -23.85 23.93 44.42
N ALA A 404 -23.45 22.74 44.83
CA ALA A 404 -23.86 21.48 44.22
C ALA A 404 -25.37 21.23 44.40
N PRO A 405 -26.01 20.36 43.56
CA PRO A 405 -26.01 18.95 43.95
C PRO A 405 -25.86 17.91 42.81
N SER A 406 -25.34 16.80 43.24
CA SER A 406 -25.45 15.40 42.84
C SER A 406 -26.30 14.98 41.64
N GLY A 407 -25.68 14.17 40.78
CA GLY A 407 -26.26 12.98 40.17
C GLY A 407 -26.76 13.11 38.74
N THR A 408 -26.05 12.56 37.79
CA THR A 408 -26.53 11.45 36.94
C THR A 408 -25.48 11.11 35.84
N THR A 409 -25.25 9.85 35.72
CA THR A 409 -24.37 9.17 34.76
C THR A 409 -24.82 9.39 33.34
N ALA A 410 -23.90 9.86 32.46
CA ALA A 410 -24.04 9.77 31.00
C ALA A 410 -22.83 9.03 30.41
N SER A 411 -23.11 7.89 29.82
CA SER A 411 -22.19 7.00 29.14
C SER A 411 -21.56 7.71 27.94
N GLY A 412 -20.24 7.91 28.00
CA GLY A 412 -19.47 8.43 26.84
C GLY A 412 -19.13 7.31 25.87
N TYR A 413 -19.56 7.44 24.63
CA TYR A 413 -19.03 6.67 23.52
C TYR A 413 -17.62 7.16 23.20
N GLY A 414 -16.61 6.44 23.67
CA GLY A 414 -15.22 6.60 23.27
C GLY A 414 -15.02 5.99 21.89
N GLY A 415 -14.72 6.82 20.91
CA GLY A 415 -14.20 6.33 19.62
C GLY A 415 -12.83 5.65 19.81
N PRO A 416 -12.46 4.68 18.97
CA PRO A 416 -11.23 3.93 19.14
C PRO A 416 -10.00 4.84 19.05
N GLN A 417 -9.21 4.86 20.11
CA GLN A 417 -7.88 5.45 20.09
C GLN A 417 -6.97 4.59 19.19
N PRO A 418 -6.07 5.21 18.42
CA PRO A 418 -5.07 4.46 17.70
C PRO A 418 -4.16 3.71 18.70
N PRO A 419 -3.77 2.47 18.39
CA PRO A 419 -2.91 1.69 19.26
C PRO A 419 -1.55 2.39 19.45
N PRO A 420 -0.92 2.25 20.62
CA PRO A 420 0.40 2.82 20.87
C PRO A 420 1.42 2.18 19.92
N LEU A 421 2.16 3.03 19.23
CA LEU A 421 3.23 2.64 18.33
C LEU A 421 4.38 2.06 19.14
N GLY A 422 4.54 0.75 19.11
CA GLY A 422 5.76 0.07 19.53
C GLY A 422 6.89 0.38 18.56
N VAL A 423 7.60 1.47 18.77
CA VAL A 423 8.84 1.75 18.05
C VAL A 423 9.95 1.02 18.79
N PRO A 424 10.72 0.13 18.15
CA PRO A 424 11.98 -0.29 18.71
C PRO A 424 12.86 0.96 18.82
N HIS A 425 13.20 1.35 20.03
CA HIS A 425 14.16 2.43 20.29
C HIS A 425 15.53 2.03 19.72
N LEU A 426 15.84 2.53 18.54
CA LEU A 426 17.20 2.67 18.08
C LEU A 426 17.72 4.00 18.65
N THR A 427 18.34 3.93 19.81
CA THR A 427 19.07 5.03 20.41
C THR A 427 20.39 5.18 19.69
N GLN A 428 20.39 5.86 18.56
CA GLN A 428 21.59 6.51 18.00
C GLN A 428 21.14 7.73 17.21
N THR A 429 21.67 8.90 17.59
CA THR A 429 21.56 10.15 16.84
C THR A 429 22.24 9.96 15.49
N ASN A 430 21.46 10.00 14.42
CA ASN A 430 21.93 9.78 13.06
C ASN A 430 22.63 11.05 12.55
N PRO A 431 23.93 11.03 12.18
CA PRO A 431 24.66 12.20 11.68
C PRO A 431 24.13 12.75 10.35
N HIS A 432 23.18 12.08 9.72
CA HIS A 432 22.63 12.48 8.41
C HIS A 432 21.40 13.42 8.46
N GLU A 433 20.89 13.79 9.64
CA GLU A 433 19.73 14.71 9.72
C GLU A 433 20.02 16.11 9.12
N ASN A 434 21.29 16.57 9.14
CA ASN A 434 21.66 17.88 8.61
C ASN A 434 21.99 17.91 7.11
N SER A 435 22.24 16.76 6.48
CA SER A 435 22.63 16.70 5.06
C SER A 435 21.45 16.72 4.10
N PHE A 436 20.22 16.43 4.56
CA PHE A 436 19.04 16.29 3.72
C PHE A 436 18.16 17.53 3.60
N GLY A 437 18.40 18.56 4.39
CA GLY A 437 17.78 19.88 4.20
C GLY A 437 18.09 20.49 2.83
N VAL A 438 19.18 20.10 2.20
CA VAL A 438 19.65 20.60 0.89
C VAL A 438 19.14 19.75 -0.30
N LEU A 439 18.69 18.51 -0.06
CA LEU A 439 18.19 17.63 -1.13
C LEU A 439 16.67 17.70 -1.36
N LEU A 440 15.96 18.46 -0.53
CA LEU A 440 14.49 18.60 -0.59
C LEU A 440 14.06 20.04 -0.97
N THR A 441 14.99 20.92 -1.28
CA THR A 441 14.75 22.18 -1.99
C THR A 441 15.21 22.01 -3.44
#